data_858c4b696f1d44d0015920885946ac48
#
_entry.id   858c4b696f1d44d0015920885946ac48
#
_cell.length_a   1.000
_cell.length_b   1.000
_cell.length_c   1.000
_cell.angle_alpha   90.00
_cell.angle_beta   90.00
_cell.angle_gamma   90.00
#
_symmetry.space_group_name_H-M   'P 1'
#
loop_
_entity.id
_entity.type
_entity.pdbx_description
1 polymer ?
#
loop_
_entity_poly.entity_id
_entity_poly.type
_entity_poly.pdbx_seq_one_letter_code
_entity_poly.pdbx_strand_id
1 'polypeptide(L)'
;MEIFCYLGVEMKNYYKINEIAQLYGISTDSLRYYERLGILHPRRDTNGYRLYDLKDMYKLTVIRDLRQLDFPMAKIKDYLEAQCVDHTLSMLQQEQQLLEEKICEIRRRQKLLAERIGSLETTRRAVPGEIKFETLPSRKCVRLNQYIT
;
A
#
# COMPACT_ATOMS: atom_id res chain seq x y z
N MET A 1 5.94 22.23 -6.46
CA MET A 1 5.68 22.96 -7.73
C MET A 1 6.58 22.48 -8.89
N GLU A 2 7.47 21.52 -8.67
CA GLU A 2 8.46 21.07 -9.68
C GLU A 2 8.03 19.86 -10.53
N ILE A 3 6.96 19.17 -10.21
CA ILE A 3 6.55 17.94 -10.93
C ILE A 3 5.88 18.23 -12.27
N PHE A 4 5.34 19.42 -12.47
CA PHE A 4 4.63 19.78 -13.71
C PHE A 4 5.51 20.28 -14.87
N CYS A 5 6.77 20.62 -14.60
CA CYS A 5 7.68 21.13 -15.65
C CYS A 5 8.20 20.06 -16.62
N TYR A 6 8.06 18.75 -16.27
CA TYR A 6 8.64 17.66 -17.09
C TYR A 6 7.77 17.19 -18.26
N LEU A 7 6.52 17.63 -18.36
CA LEU A 7 5.58 17.11 -19.37
C LEU A 7 5.34 18.02 -20.58
N GLY A 8 5.95 19.22 -20.65
CA GLY A 8 5.78 20.12 -21.83
C GLY A 8 4.32 20.51 -22.12
N VAL A 9 3.44 20.42 -21.11
CA VAL A 9 2.02 20.72 -21.25
C VAL A 9 1.81 22.20 -20.98
N GLU A 10 1.34 22.94 -22.00
CA GLU A 10 0.82 24.30 -21.81
C GLU A 10 -0.24 24.28 -20.70
N MET A 11 -0.01 25.04 -19.63
CA MET A 11 -0.92 25.11 -18.48
C MET A 11 -2.22 25.81 -18.87
N LYS A 12 -3.25 25.03 -19.17
CA LYS A 12 -4.61 25.51 -19.35
C LYS A 12 -5.29 25.67 -18.00
N ASN A 13 -6.16 26.65 -17.88
CA ASN A 13 -6.97 26.82 -16.66
C ASN A 13 -7.98 25.68 -16.43
N TYR A 14 -8.38 25.01 -17.52
CA TYR A 14 -9.37 23.93 -17.49
C TYR A 14 -9.02 22.84 -18.50
N TYR A 15 -9.29 21.61 -18.13
CA TYR A 15 -9.08 20.41 -18.92
C TYR A 15 -10.38 19.64 -19.11
N LYS A 16 -10.61 19.09 -20.30
CA LYS A 16 -11.74 18.20 -20.57
C LYS A 16 -11.47 16.80 -19.98
N ILE A 17 -12.55 16.02 -19.78
CA ILE A 17 -12.47 14.68 -19.18
C ILE A 17 -11.48 13.76 -19.89
N ASN A 18 -11.42 13.78 -21.21
CA ASN A 18 -10.51 12.93 -21.99
C ASN A 18 -9.04 13.38 -21.83
N GLU A 19 -8.78 14.67 -21.73
CA GLU A 19 -7.43 15.22 -21.51
C GLU A 19 -6.91 14.80 -20.13
N ILE A 20 -7.75 14.92 -19.10
CA ILE A 20 -7.41 14.47 -17.72
C ILE A 20 -7.23 12.95 -17.66
N ALA A 21 -8.12 12.18 -18.29
CA ALA A 21 -8.02 10.73 -18.34
C ALA A 21 -6.68 10.28 -18.94
N GLN A 22 -6.28 10.89 -20.05
CA GLN A 22 -5.00 10.62 -20.69
C GLN A 22 -3.80 11.08 -19.84
N LEU A 23 -3.85 12.27 -19.24
CA LEU A 23 -2.77 12.83 -18.42
C LEU A 23 -2.46 11.97 -17.19
N TYR A 24 -3.49 11.45 -16.54
CA TYR A 24 -3.36 10.62 -15.33
C TYR A 24 -3.35 9.12 -15.61
N GLY A 25 -3.53 8.68 -16.85
CA GLY A 25 -3.58 7.27 -17.22
C GLY A 25 -4.75 6.51 -16.60
N ILE A 26 -5.88 7.19 -16.38
CA ILE A 26 -7.09 6.63 -15.76
C ILE A 26 -8.28 6.67 -16.72
N SER A 27 -9.27 5.82 -16.49
CA SER A 27 -10.48 5.81 -17.30
C SER A 27 -11.39 7.02 -17.00
N THR A 28 -12.18 7.44 -17.99
CA THR A 28 -13.21 8.47 -17.77
C THR A 28 -14.26 8.01 -16.76
N ASP A 29 -14.47 6.70 -16.61
CA ASP A 29 -15.41 6.15 -15.62
C ASP A 29 -14.86 6.28 -14.20
N SER A 30 -13.54 6.19 -14.01
CA SER A 30 -12.89 6.50 -12.73
C SER A 30 -13.11 7.95 -12.33
N LEU A 31 -12.98 8.88 -13.28
CA LEU A 31 -13.25 10.31 -13.04
C LEU A 31 -14.71 10.57 -12.63
N ARG A 32 -15.66 9.92 -13.33
CA ARG A 32 -17.09 9.98 -12.98
C ARG A 32 -17.37 9.34 -11.62
N TYR A 33 -16.64 8.29 -11.27
CA TYR A 33 -16.74 7.66 -9.96
C TYR A 33 -16.28 8.59 -8.86
N TYR A 34 -15.14 9.28 -9.02
CA TYR A 34 -14.63 10.26 -8.05
C TYR A 34 -15.57 11.49 -7.91
N GLU A 35 -16.22 11.91 -8.99
CA GLU A 35 -17.28 12.93 -8.93
C GLU A 35 -18.49 12.44 -8.10
N ARG A 36 -18.93 11.19 -8.30
CA ARG A 36 -20.03 10.59 -7.50
C ARG A 36 -19.71 10.44 -6.03
N LEU A 37 -18.43 10.20 -5.69
CA LEU A 37 -17.96 10.17 -4.31
C LEU A 37 -17.86 11.56 -3.68
N GLY A 38 -18.07 12.63 -4.46
CA GLY A 38 -17.94 14.02 -3.99
C GLY A 38 -16.49 14.45 -3.79
N ILE A 39 -15.51 13.75 -4.36
CA ILE A 39 -14.10 14.10 -4.29
C ILE A 39 -13.76 15.16 -5.32
N LEU A 40 -14.16 14.94 -6.58
CA LEU A 40 -13.98 15.89 -7.68
C LEU A 40 -15.25 16.71 -7.90
N HIS A 41 -15.07 17.97 -8.27
CA HIS A 41 -16.17 18.91 -8.50
C HIS A 41 -15.97 19.66 -9.83
N PRO A 42 -15.95 18.94 -10.98
CA PRO A 42 -15.72 19.57 -12.27
C PRO A 42 -16.84 20.58 -12.57
N ARG A 43 -16.45 21.72 -13.11
CA ARG A 43 -17.42 22.67 -13.66
C ARG A 43 -18.04 22.14 -14.94
N ARG A 44 -19.18 22.72 -15.34
CA ARG A 44 -19.79 22.44 -16.63
C ARG A 44 -19.59 23.65 -17.54
N ASP A 45 -19.19 23.41 -18.79
CA ASP A 45 -19.20 24.44 -19.80
C ASP A 45 -20.61 24.74 -20.30
N THR A 46 -20.73 25.68 -21.24
CA THR A 46 -22.01 26.06 -21.84
C THR A 46 -22.72 24.91 -22.57
N ASN A 47 -21.96 23.88 -22.99
CA ASN A 47 -22.46 22.67 -23.66
C ASN A 47 -22.66 21.49 -22.70
N GLY A 48 -22.48 21.70 -21.39
CA GLY A 48 -22.65 20.68 -20.36
C GLY A 48 -21.44 19.74 -20.19
N TYR A 49 -20.33 19.96 -20.89
CA TYR A 49 -19.14 19.14 -20.76
C TYR A 49 -18.38 19.45 -19.45
N ARG A 50 -17.79 18.39 -18.86
CA ARG A 50 -16.98 18.49 -17.64
C ARG A 50 -15.67 19.20 -17.88
N LEU A 51 -15.38 20.19 -17.03
CA LEU A 51 -14.13 20.96 -17.01
C LEU A 51 -13.48 20.82 -15.64
N TYR A 52 -12.27 20.28 -15.63
CA TYR A 52 -11.47 20.05 -14.42
C TYR A 52 -10.45 21.19 -14.27
N ASP A 53 -10.34 21.74 -13.08
CA ASP A 53 -9.38 22.79 -12.75
C ASP A 53 -8.13 22.24 -12.04
N LEU A 54 -7.21 23.13 -11.67
CA LEU A 54 -5.97 22.77 -10.97
C LEU A 54 -6.23 22.12 -9.59
N LYS A 55 -7.34 22.45 -8.94
CA LYS A 55 -7.71 21.83 -7.65
C LYS A 55 -8.10 20.37 -7.84
N ASP A 56 -8.85 20.08 -8.89
CA ASP A 56 -9.18 18.71 -9.25
C ASP A 56 -7.93 17.92 -9.64
N MET A 57 -6.99 18.54 -10.36
CA MET A 57 -5.70 17.92 -10.71
C MET A 57 -4.86 17.59 -9.48
N TYR A 58 -4.77 18.50 -8.50
CA TYR A 58 -4.11 18.22 -7.22
C TYR A 58 -4.72 17.00 -6.52
N LYS A 59 -6.06 16.96 -6.42
CA LYS A 59 -6.77 15.82 -5.81
C LYS A 59 -6.48 14.51 -6.56
N LEU A 60 -6.44 14.53 -7.88
CA LEU A 60 -6.10 13.35 -8.69
C LEU A 60 -4.65 12.87 -8.45
N THR A 61 -3.71 13.78 -8.27
CA THR A 61 -2.34 13.43 -7.90
C THR A 61 -2.31 12.72 -6.55
N VAL A 62 -2.98 13.28 -5.54
CA VAL A 62 -3.09 12.65 -4.20
C VAL A 62 -3.77 11.28 -4.27
N ILE A 63 -4.86 11.15 -5.02
CA ILE A 63 -5.55 9.86 -5.21
C ILE A 63 -4.59 8.83 -5.81
N ARG A 64 -3.85 9.19 -6.87
CA ARG A 64 -2.89 8.30 -7.52
C ARG A 64 -1.82 7.84 -6.54
N ASP A 65 -1.21 8.76 -5.81
CA ASP A 65 -0.09 8.47 -4.92
C ASP A 65 -0.53 7.59 -3.73
N LEU A 66 -1.68 7.88 -3.12
CA LEU A 66 -2.22 7.06 -2.02
C LEU A 66 -2.76 5.70 -2.52
N ARG A 67 -3.28 5.61 -3.74
CA ARG A 67 -3.66 4.33 -4.35
C ARG A 67 -2.47 3.42 -4.61
N GLN A 68 -1.30 3.96 -4.94
CA GLN A 68 -0.05 3.19 -5.05
C GLN A 68 0.39 2.60 -3.71
N LEU A 69 -0.04 3.20 -2.60
CA LEU A 69 0.18 2.71 -1.24
C LEU A 69 -0.98 1.82 -0.74
N ASP A 70 -1.86 1.35 -1.64
CA ASP A 70 -3.03 0.52 -1.34
C ASP A 70 -4.07 1.13 -0.39
N PHE A 71 -4.08 2.47 -0.26
CA PHE A 71 -5.10 3.14 0.55
C PHE A 71 -6.50 2.92 -0.03
N PRO A 72 -7.49 2.54 0.77
CA PRO A 72 -8.88 2.46 0.33
C PRO A 72 -9.45 3.85 0.06
N MET A 73 -10.38 3.96 -0.91
CA MET A 73 -10.97 5.24 -1.33
C MET A 73 -11.63 6.03 -0.20
N ALA A 74 -12.19 5.36 0.81
CA ALA A 74 -12.75 6.03 1.98
C ALA A 74 -11.69 6.84 2.74
N LYS A 75 -10.53 6.24 3.03
CA LYS A 75 -9.41 6.94 3.68
C LYS A 75 -8.84 8.07 2.82
N ILE A 76 -8.79 7.88 1.48
CA ILE A 76 -8.34 8.93 0.56
C ILE A 76 -9.31 10.11 0.58
N LYS A 77 -10.62 9.85 0.66
CA LYS A 77 -11.63 10.90 0.78
C LYS A 77 -11.45 11.67 2.09
N ASP A 78 -11.32 10.98 3.22
CA ASP A 78 -11.08 11.59 4.53
C ASP A 78 -9.80 12.46 4.51
N TYR A 79 -8.74 11.98 3.85
CA TYR A 79 -7.51 12.75 3.65
C TYR A 79 -7.75 14.05 2.88
N LEU A 80 -8.50 14.00 1.78
CA LEU A 80 -8.77 15.17 0.94
C LEU A 80 -9.75 16.16 1.56
N GLU A 81 -10.62 15.71 2.47
CA GLU A 81 -11.55 16.53 3.24
C GLU A 81 -10.92 17.10 4.51
N ALA A 82 -9.85 16.48 5.01
CA ALA A 82 -9.12 16.95 6.17
C ALA A 82 -8.47 18.31 5.88
N GLN A 83 -8.91 19.35 6.60
CA GLN A 83 -8.34 20.70 6.48
C GLN A 83 -7.14 20.91 7.41
N CYS A 84 -6.74 19.90 8.18
CA CYS A 84 -5.70 19.97 9.20
C CYS A 84 -4.53 19.04 8.84
N VAL A 85 -3.34 19.63 8.70
CA VAL A 85 -2.10 18.89 8.39
C VAL A 85 -1.78 17.86 9.48
N ASP A 86 -2.04 18.19 10.74
CA ASP A 86 -1.76 17.31 11.88
C ASP A 86 -2.61 16.02 11.83
N HIS A 87 -3.87 16.14 11.45
CA HIS A 87 -4.75 14.97 11.27
C HIS A 87 -4.24 14.06 10.14
N THR A 88 -3.87 14.66 9.02
CA THR A 88 -3.28 13.94 7.87
C THR A 88 -1.99 13.23 8.26
N LEU A 89 -1.09 13.92 8.95
CA LEU A 89 0.17 13.36 9.41
C LEU A 89 -0.04 12.16 10.34
N SER A 90 -0.96 12.32 11.32
CA SER A 90 -1.34 11.24 12.24
C SER A 90 -1.87 10.00 11.51
N MET A 91 -2.72 10.19 10.50
CA MET A 91 -3.27 9.09 9.71
C MET A 91 -2.19 8.34 8.90
N LEU A 92 -1.26 9.05 8.29
CA LEU A 92 -0.14 8.45 7.55
C LEU A 92 0.83 7.71 8.48
N GLN A 93 1.11 8.27 9.67
CA GLN A 93 1.95 7.61 10.69
C GLN A 93 1.31 6.34 11.22
N GLN A 94 -0.01 6.32 11.44
CA GLN A 94 -0.73 5.11 11.85
C GLN A 94 -0.63 4.01 10.79
N GLU A 95 -0.79 4.36 9.51
CA GLU A 95 -0.67 3.38 8.43
C GLU A 95 0.76 2.84 8.30
N GLN A 96 1.77 3.71 8.45
CA GLN A 96 3.17 3.29 8.49
C GLN A 96 3.42 2.28 9.60
N GLN A 97 2.91 2.55 10.81
CA GLN A 97 3.04 1.64 11.95
C GLN A 97 2.40 0.27 11.67
N LEU A 98 1.20 0.25 11.09
CA LEU A 98 0.52 -1.00 10.72
C LEU A 98 1.30 -1.80 9.67
N LEU A 99 1.95 -1.12 8.73
CA LEU A 99 2.82 -1.77 7.73
C LEU A 99 4.05 -2.38 8.37
N GLU A 100 4.68 -1.69 9.32
CA GLU A 100 5.85 -2.20 10.07
C GLU A 100 5.48 -3.45 10.89
N GLU A 101 4.33 -3.46 11.53
CA GLU A 101 3.81 -4.64 12.24
C GLU A 101 3.59 -5.83 11.31
N LYS A 102 2.99 -5.61 10.14
CA LYS A 102 2.81 -6.65 9.10
C LYS A 102 4.15 -7.19 8.61
N ILE A 103 5.13 -6.33 8.37
CA ILE A 103 6.48 -6.72 7.96
C ILE A 103 7.12 -7.62 9.03
N CYS A 104 7.00 -7.25 10.30
CA CYS A 104 7.52 -8.04 11.41
C CYS A 104 6.87 -9.43 11.47
N GLU A 105 5.54 -9.50 11.31
CA GLU A 105 4.82 -10.76 11.27
C GLU A 105 5.24 -11.65 10.09
N ILE A 106 5.36 -11.06 8.89
CA ILE A 106 5.79 -11.78 7.69
C ILE A 106 7.22 -12.34 7.87
N ARG A 107 8.15 -11.54 8.41
CA ARG A 107 9.51 -11.98 8.70
C ARG A 107 9.56 -13.14 9.70
N ARG A 108 8.71 -13.09 10.74
CA ARG A 108 8.59 -14.19 11.69
C ARG A 108 8.11 -15.47 11.02
N ARG A 109 7.07 -15.40 10.16
CA ARG A 109 6.56 -16.55 9.38
C ARG A 109 7.63 -17.10 8.45
N GLN A 110 8.37 -16.23 7.76
CA GLN A 110 9.47 -16.62 6.87
C GLN A 110 10.56 -17.39 7.63
N LYS A 111 10.93 -16.93 8.85
CA LYS A 111 11.90 -17.62 9.70
C LYS A 111 11.44 -19.02 10.08
N LEU A 112 10.18 -19.17 10.52
CA LEU A 112 9.60 -20.48 10.87
C LEU A 112 9.60 -21.46 9.66
N LEU A 113 9.29 -20.97 8.46
CA LEU A 113 9.36 -21.75 7.24
C LEU A 113 10.80 -22.18 6.94
N ALA A 114 11.76 -21.27 7.06
CA ALA A 114 13.18 -21.59 6.81
C ALA A 114 13.71 -22.66 7.80
N GLU A 115 13.34 -22.57 9.08
CA GLU A 115 13.67 -23.58 10.09
C GLU A 115 13.03 -24.93 9.74
N ARG A 116 11.78 -24.96 9.28
CA ARG A 116 11.11 -26.20 8.87
C ARG A 116 11.75 -26.82 7.63
N ILE A 117 12.09 -26.00 6.64
CA ILE A 117 12.81 -26.44 5.42
C ILE A 117 14.15 -27.07 5.83
N GLY A 118 14.95 -26.37 6.65
CA GLY A 118 16.24 -26.88 7.12
C GLY A 118 16.13 -28.22 7.85
N SER A 119 15.12 -28.38 8.71
CA SER A 119 14.86 -29.66 9.38
C SER A 119 14.55 -30.78 8.39
N LEU A 120 13.71 -30.52 7.38
CA LEU A 120 13.35 -31.51 6.36
C LEU A 120 14.55 -31.86 5.47
N GLU A 121 15.38 -30.89 5.11
CA GLU A 121 16.59 -31.11 4.33
C GLU A 121 17.60 -31.97 5.11
N THR A 122 17.76 -31.72 6.40
CA THR A 122 18.60 -32.51 7.28
C THR A 122 18.09 -33.96 7.34
N THR A 123 16.79 -34.17 7.54
CA THR A 123 16.16 -35.50 7.54
C THR A 123 16.34 -36.21 6.20
N ARG A 124 16.20 -35.48 5.08
CA ARG A 124 16.39 -36.07 3.73
C ARG A 124 17.81 -36.54 3.47
N ARG A 125 18.80 -35.87 4.08
CA ARG A 125 20.22 -36.20 3.95
C ARG A 125 20.68 -37.27 4.97
N ALA A 126 19.85 -37.59 5.96
CA ALA A 126 20.18 -38.57 6.97
C ALA A 126 20.25 -39.99 6.34
N VAL A 127 21.34 -40.68 6.58
CA VAL A 127 21.50 -42.08 6.17
C VAL A 127 20.99 -42.98 7.30
N PRO A 128 20.03 -43.88 7.07
CA PRO A 128 19.56 -44.78 8.10
C PRO A 128 20.70 -45.62 8.71
N GLY A 129 20.81 -45.61 10.04
CA GLY A 129 21.85 -46.36 10.75
C GLY A 129 23.17 -45.63 10.97
N GLU A 130 23.36 -44.42 10.45
CA GLU A 130 24.52 -43.58 10.72
C GLU A 130 24.31 -42.75 12.01
N ILE A 131 25.19 -42.92 13.00
CA ILE A 131 25.18 -42.12 14.24
C ILE A 131 26.10 -40.92 14.04
N LYS A 132 25.56 -39.70 14.09
CA LYS A 132 26.31 -38.42 14.05
C LYS A 132 26.25 -37.73 15.41
N PHE A 133 27.41 -37.30 15.87
CA PHE A 133 27.52 -36.45 17.06
C PHE A 133 27.55 -35.00 16.63
N GLU A 134 26.62 -34.18 17.13
CA GLU A 134 26.59 -32.75 16.89
C GLU A 134 26.64 -32.00 18.19
N THR A 135 27.52 -30.98 18.25
CA THR A 135 27.56 -30.04 19.38
C THR A 135 26.59 -28.92 19.12
N LEU A 136 25.55 -28.86 19.92
CA LEU A 136 24.52 -27.81 19.80
C LEU A 136 24.81 -26.71 20.83
N PRO A 137 24.49 -25.43 20.47
CA PRO A 137 24.57 -24.35 21.45
C PRO A 137 23.62 -24.58 22.62
N SER A 138 23.97 -24.07 23.78
CA SER A 138 23.13 -24.15 25.00
C SER A 138 21.73 -23.65 24.72
N ARG A 139 20.74 -24.46 25.07
CA ARG A 139 19.31 -24.13 24.88
C ARG A 139 18.53 -24.43 26.16
N LYS A 140 17.51 -23.62 26.42
CA LYS A 140 16.56 -23.87 27.51
C LYS A 140 15.66 -25.05 27.16
N CYS A 141 15.57 -26.03 28.08
CA CYS A 141 14.69 -27.19 27.93
C CYS A 141 13.62 -27.15 29.01
N VAL A 142 12.40 -27.58 28.66
CA VAL A 142 11.34 -27.84 29.61
C VAL A 142 11.19 -29.35 29.71
N ARG A 143 11.28 -29.90 30.94
CA ARG A 143 11.06 -31.32 31.20
C ARG A 143 9.63 -31.52 31.72
N LEU A 144 8.86 -32.33 31.04
CA LEU A 144 7.57 -32.78 31.55
C LEU A 144 7.79 -33.91 32.54
N ASN A 145 7.26 -33.79 33.76
CA ASN A 145 7.34 -34.83 34.81
C ASN A 145 6.26 -35.92 34.69
N GLN A 146 5.52 -35.95 33.59
CA GLN A 146 4.51 -36.95 33.32
C GLN A 146 4.97 -37.89 32.20
N TYR A 147 4.96 -39.20 32.49
CA TYR A 147 5.09 -40.24 31.47
C TYR A 147 3.79 -40.32 30.71
N ILE A 148 3.83 -40.18 29.39
CA ILE A 148 2.70 -40.48 28.52
C ILE A 148 2.70 -42.02 28.37
N THR A 149 1.74 -42.68 29.00
CA THR A 149 1.42 -44.09 28.79
C THR A 149 0.58 -44.27 27.55
#